data_4ce398ae2ed4b158ef6e06ff289659c4
#
_entry.id   4ce398ae2ed4b158ef6e06ff289659c4
#
_cell.length_a   1.000
_cell.length_b   1.000
_cell.length_c   1.000
_cell.angle_alpha   90.00
_cell.angle_beta   90.00
_cell.angle_gamma   90.00
#
_symmetry.space_group_name_H-M   'P 1'
#
loop_
_entity.id
_entity.type
_entity.pdbx_description
1 polymer ?
#
loop_
_entity_poly.entity_id
_entity_poly.type
_entity_poly.pdbx_seq_one_letter_code
_entity_poly.pdbx_strand_id
1 'polypeptide(L)'
;MKTVKLWTRNFRLVILASAIGTLGAIAGGFALAFLAFDETGSTLASALIVAIQLLPYLLLPVLIAPFMDRIPRKSFLVAGDAANAILLAGMGMWLLFFDFSYVGYLAVSLLLACLGAADELAFTSIYPELIPEGAEQKGYAVSSMLYPVLKVIMTPLAAVLLDTLGVAWILIAQSGLSLAAAVTESFIRLDETERKHRAPYSLRAWIDDIREAVQYLKKERGLRSIYGYMAVTNGLADGFSPVLVAFFRTFPGFTAAMYSAFSVVEFAGRSVGSALQYRISIPGEKRYGFTFFVYQFYEAMDMCLLWLPYPLMLVNRGICGFLGSNSAIMR
;
A
#
# COMPACT_ATOMS: atom_id res chain seq x y z
N MET A 1 34.14 5.09 3.21
CA MET A 1 32.77 4.90 3.80
C MET A 1 32.59 3.40 4.03
N LYS A 2 32.37 2.98 5.29
CA LYS A 2 32.02 1.57 5.57
C LYS A 2 30.69 1.26 4.87
N THR A 3 30.67 0.26 4.01
CA THR A 3 29.43 -0.21 3.36
C THR A 3 28.53 -0.82 4.44
N VAL A 4 27.51 -0.07 4.85
CA VAL A 4 26.52 -0.57 5.81
C VAL A 4 25.72 -1.71 5.15
N LYS A 5 25.67 -2.88 5.80
CA LYS A 5 24.90 -4.03 5.31
C LYS A 5 23.41 -3.81 5.61
N LEU A 6 22.62 -3.49 4.59
CA LEU A 6 21.15 -3.37 4.70
C LEU A 6 20.50 -4.68 5.14
N TRP A 7 20.91 -5.81 4.57
CA TRP A 7 20.28 -7.13 4.73
C TRP A 7 20.57 -7.75 6.11
N THR A 8 20.13 -7.08 7.18
CA THR A 8 20.12 -7.62 8.53
C THR A 8 19.07 -8.73 8.65
N ARG A 9 19.12 -9.52 9.73
CA ARG A 9 18.12 -10.57 9.99
C ARG A 9 16.69 -9.99 10.04
N ASN A 10 16.51 -8.92 10.79
CA ASN A 10 15.18 -8.28 10.94
C ASN A 10 14.69 -7.68 9.63
N PHE A 11 15.59 -7.00 8.86
CA PHE A 11 15.21 -6.44 7.57
C PHE A 11 14.80 -7.52 6.57
N ARG A 12 15.50 -8.68 6.54
CA ARG A 12 15.11 -9.81 5.69
C ARG A 12 13.74 -10.38 6.08
N LEU A 13 13.48 -10.50 7.39
CA LEU A 13 12.20 -11.03 7.88
C LEU A 13 11.03 -10.12 7.51
N VAL A 14 11.16 -8.79 7.70
CA VAL A 14 10.09 -7.85 7.35
C VAL A 14 9.82 -7.82 5.85
N ILE A 15 10.86 -7.82 5.01
CA ILE A 15 10.68 -7.86 3.56
C ILE A 15 10.04 -9.17 3.10
N LEU A 16 10.42 -10.30 3.71
CA LEU A 16 9.82 -11.60 3.39
C LEU A 16 8.34 -11.65 3.80
N ALA A 17 8.00 -11.21 5.02
CA ALA A 17 6.62 -11.14 5.49
C ALA A 17 5.78 -10.23 4.60
N SER A 18 6.28 -9.01 4.29
CA SER A 18 5.60 -8.08 3.38
C SER A 18 5.41 -8.65 1.98
N ALA A 19 6.39 -9.41 1.46
CA ALA A 19 6.25 -10.06 0.16
C ALA A 19 5.14 -11.12 0.17
N ILE A 20 5.13 -11.97 1.19
CA ILE A 20 4.13 -13.03 1.37
C ILE A 20 2.72 -12.42 1.51
N GLY A 21 2.56 -11.43 2.41
CA GLY A 21 1.28 -10.73 2.61
C GLY A 21 0.79 -10.03 1.34
N THR A 22 1.70 -9.33 0.63
CA THR A 22 1.37 -8.63 -0.61
C THR A 22 0.93 -9.58 -1.73
N LEU A 23 1.56 -10.75 -1.88
CA LEU A 23 1.12 -11.77 -2.84
C LEU A 23 -0.33 -12.19 -2.58
N GLY A 24 -0.65 -12.49 -1.33
CA GLY A 24 -2.01 -12.83 -0.92
C GLY A 24 -2.99 -11.68 -1.17
N ALA A 25 -2.62 -10.48 -0.77
CA ALA A 25 -3.48 -9.28 -0.90
C ALA A 25 -3.80 -8.94 -2.36
N ILE A 26 -2.85 -9.09 -3.29
CA ILE A 26 -3.10 -8.87 -4.72
C ILE A 26 -4.08 -9.92 -5.27
N ALA A 27 -3.87 -11.20 -4.94
CA ALA A 27 -4.74 -12.27 -5.42
C ALA A 27 -6.16 -12.16 -4.84
N GLY A 28 -6.27 -11.98 -3.53
CA GLY A 28 -7.55 -11.85 -2.86
C GLY A 28 -8.30 -10.57 -3.22
N GLY A 29 -7.60 -9.43 -3.32
CA GLY A 29 -8.19 -8.18 -3.76
C GLY A 29 -8.74 -8.27 -5.19
N PHE A 30 -8.04 -8.97 -6.09
CA PHE A 30 -8.52 -9.27 -7.43
C PHE A 30 -9.80 -10.13 -7.37
N ALA A 31 -9.78 -11.24 -6.63
CA ALA A 31 -10.93 -12.14 -6.50
C ALA A 31 -12.15 -11.44 -5.87
N LEU A 32 -11.94 -10.65 -4.83
CA LEU A 32 -12.99 -9.89 -4.17
C LEU A 32 -13.62 -8.82 -5.08
N ALA A 33 -12.82 -8.17 -5.92
CA ALA A 33 -13.34 -7.16 -6.85
C ALA A 33 -14.33 -7.77 -7.88
N PHE A 34 -14.06 -9.00 -8.32
CA PHE A 34 -14.94 -9.71 -9.24
C PHE A 34 -16.18 -10.29 -8.54
N LEU A 35 -16.02 -10.85 -7.35
CA LEU A 35 -17.12 -11.47 -6.59
C LEU A 35 -18.34 -10.55 -6.46
N ALA A 36 -18.11 -9.29 -6.09
CA ALA A 36 -19.21 -8.34 -5.90
C ALA A 36 -20.01 -8.08 -7.17
N PHE A 37 -19.34 -8.03 -8.31
CA PHE A 37 -20.00 -7.82 -9.60
C PHE A 37 -20.69 -9.08 -10.09
N ASP A 38 -20.04 -10.23 -10.01
CA ASP A 38 -20.56 -11.50 -10.51
C ASP A 38 -21.84 -11.92 -9.76
N GLU A 39 -21.88 -11.71 -8.44
CA GLU A 39 -23.02 -12.08 -7.58
C GLU A 39 -24.17 -11.08 -7.62
N THR A 40 -23.88 -9.78 -7.83
CA THR A 40 -24.95 -8.75 -7.79
C THR A 40 -25.37 -8.25 -9.15
N GLY A 41 -24.56 -8.44 -10.18
CA GLY A 41 -24.74 -7.83 -11.50
C GLY A 41 -24.71 -6.29 -11.49
N SER A 42 -24.34 -5.66 -10.36
CA SER A 42 -24.43 -4.23 -10.12
C SER A 42 -23.06 -3.57 -9.99
N THR A 43 -22.76 -2.65 -10.90
CA THR A 43 -21.58 -1.80 -10.82
C THR A 43 -21.60 -0.87 -9.60
N LEU A 44 -22.82 -0.44 -9.19
CA LEU A 44 -22.99 0.38 -8.00
C LEU A 44 -22.64 -0.39 -6.72
N ALA A 45 -23.04 -1.66 -6.63
CA ALA A 45 -22.69 -2.52 -5.50
C ALA A 45 -21.18 -2.70 -5.38
N SER A 46 -20.48 -2.96 -6.49
CA SER A 46 -19.02 -3.06 -6.51
C SER A 46 -18.34 -1.73 -6.13
N ALA A 47 -18.85 -0.61 -6.63
CA ALA A 47 -18.32 0.71 -6.31
C ALA A 47 -18.52 1.06 -4.82
N LEU A 48 -19.63 0.66 -4.22
CA LEU A 48 -19.92 0.90 -2.80
C LEU A 48 -18.92 0.16 -1.90
N ILE A 49 -18.51 -1.05 -2.27
CA ILE A 49 -17.51 -1.81 -1.53
C ILE A 49 -16.15 -1.08 -1.54
N VAL A 50 -15.71 -0.60 -2.70
CA VAL A 50 -14.48 0.18 -2.81
C VAL A 50 -14.56 1.46 -1.97
N ALA A 51 -15.71 2.16 -2.04
CA ALA A 51 -15.92 3.39 -1.29
C ALA A 51 -15.89 3.16 0.24
N ILE A 52 -16.51 2.07 0.72
CA ILE A 52 -16.55 1.77 2.16
C ILE A 52 -15.20 1.33 2.70
N GLN A 53 -14.40 0.65 1.87
CA GLN A 53 -13.04 0.26 2.23
C GLN A 53 -12.09 1.47 2.37
N LEU A 54 -12.35 2.57 1.68
CA LEU A 54 -11.53 3.78 1.77
C LEU A 54 -11.66 4.47 3.14
N LEU A 55 -12.82 4.37 3.81
CA LEU A 55 -13.06 5.03 5.09
C LEU A 55 -12.07 4.63 6.19
N PRO A 56 -11.77 3.34 6.42
CA PRO A 56 -10.75 2.94 7.39
C PRO A 56 -9.38 3.52 7.10
N TYR A 57 -8.92 3.50 5.87
CA TYR A 57 -7.61 4.04 5.49
C TYR A 57 -7.50 5.55 5.72
N LEU A 58 -8.61 6.27 5.65
CA LEU A 58 -8.64 7.71 5.92
C LEU A 58 -8.71 8.03 7.43
N LEU A 59 -9.57 7.32 8.16
CA LEU A 59 -9.92 7.68 9.54
C LEU A 59 -9.09 6.91 10.58
N LEU A 60 -8.88 5.62 10.35
CA LEU A 60 -8.30 4.75 11.37
C LEU A 60 -6.87 5.12 11.77
N PRO A 61 -5.95 5.51 10.85
CA PRO A 61 -4.60 5.93 11.23
C PRO A 61 -4.60 7.07 12.24
N VAL A 62 -5.49 8.06 12.07
CA VAL A 62 -5.59 9.19 13.02
C VAL A 62 -6.12 8.72 14.37
N LEU A 63 -7.08 7.79 14.38
CA LEU A 63 -7.72 7.29 15.59
C LEU A 63 -6.82 6.37 16.40
N ILE A 64 -6.05 5.49 15.75
CA ILE A 64 -5.26 4.45 16.41
C ILE A 64 -3.78 4.83 16.64
N ALA A 65 -3.25 5.85 15.94
CA ALA A 65 -1.86 6.25 16.09
C ALA A 65 -1.43 6.48 17.55
N PRO A 66 -2.19 7.21 18.41
CA PRO A 66 -1.80 7.38 19.80
C PRO A 66 -1.78 6.09 20.62
N PHE A 67 -2.60 5.09 20.24
CA PHE A 67 -2.56 3.77 20.87
C PHE A 67 -1.32 3.00 20.42
N MET A 68 -0.96 3.07 19.14
CA MET A 68 0.21 2.40 18.59
C MET A 68 1.52 2.87 19.19
N ASP A 69 1.60 4.11 19.65
CA ASP A 69 2.78 4.62 20.34
C ASP A 69 2.97 4.00 21.73
N ARG A 70 1.95 3.36 22.27
CA ARG A 70 1.91 2.78 23.63
C ARG A 70 1.93 1.26 23.67
N ILE A 71 1.58 0.61 22.55
CA ILE A 71 1.55 -0.85 22.42
C ILE A 71 2.78 -1.30 21.62
N PRO A 72 3.35 -2.47 21.91
CA PRO A 72 4.42 -3.00 21.08
C PRO A 72 3.95 -3.16 19.63
N ARG A 73 4.57 -2.41 18.71
CA ARG A 73 4.19 -2.36 17.30
C ARG A 73 4.27 -3.72 16.61
N LYS A 74 5.28 -4.51 16.98
CA LYS A 74 5.41 -5.90 16.52
C LYS A 74 4.17 -6.73 16.85
N SER A 75 3.64 -6.60 18.07
CA SER A 75 2.45 -7.34 18.48
C SER A 75 1.23 -6.94 17.66
N PHE A 76 1.18 -5.68 17.21
CA PHE A 76 0.11 -5.15 16.37
C PHE A 76 0.14 -5.77 14.97
N LEU A 77 1.34 -5.84 14.33
CA LEU A 77 1.53 -6.51 13.04
C LEU A 77 1.12 -7.98 13.10
N VAL A 78 1.71 -8.73 14.02
CA VAL A 78 1.43 -10.17 14.15
C VAL A 78 -0.03 -10.46 14.46
N ALA A 79 -0.67 -9.67 15.33
CA ALA A 79 -2.08 -9.83 15.66
C ALA A 79 -2.99 -9.41 14.49
N GLY A 80 -2.62 -8.36 13.76
CA GLY A 80 -3.31 -7.88 12.56
C GLY A 80 -3.35 -8.93 11.47
N ASP A 81 -2.19 -9.47 11.11
CA ASP A 81 -2.08 -10.54 10.11
C ASP A 81 -2.78 -11.83 10.53
N ALA A 82 -2.71 -12.21 11.81
CA ALA A 82 -3.44 -13.36 12.32
C ALA A 82 -4.97 -13.15 12.27
N ALA A 83 -5.45 -11.96 12.64
CA ALA A 83 -6.87 -11.62 12.56
C ALA A 83 -7.35 -11.57 11.09
N ASN A 84 -6.52 -11.03 10.19
CA ASN A 84 -6.76 -11.01 8.75
C ASN A 84 -6.88 -12.45 8.20
N ALA A 85 -5.98 -13.35 8.61
CA ALA A 85 -6.04 -14.77 8.25
C ALA A 85 -7.35 -15.42 8.70
N ILE A 86 -7.79 -15.18 9.93
CA ILE A 86 -9.05 -15.73 10.47
C ILE A 86 -10.26 -15.21 9.68
N LEU A 87 -10.33 -13.90 9.39
CA LEU A 87 -11.43 -13.33 8.62
C LEU A 87 -11.48 -13.86 7.19
N LEU A 88 -10.33 -13.98 6.54
CA LEU A 88 -10.23 -14.49 5.17
C LEU A 88 -10.60 -15.99 5.10
N ALA A 89 -10.14 -16.80 6.06
CA ALA A 89 -10.53 -18.20 6.18
C ALA A 89 -12.05 -18.30 6.40
N GLY A 90 -12.58 -17.52 7.33
CA GLY A 90 -14.01 -17.49 7.63
C GLY A 90 -14.85 -17.11 6.41
N MET A 91 -14.43 -16.09 5.66
CA MET A 91 -15.11 -15.67 4.44
C MET A 91 -15.00 -16.73 3.33
N GLY A 92 -13.82 -17.31 3.11
CA GLY A 92 -13.64 -18.39 2.14
C GLY A 92 -14.48 -19.62 2.47
N MET A 93 -14.53 -20.02 3.74
CA MET A 93 -15.40 -21.10 4.21
C MET A 93 -16.88 -20.76 4.07
N TRP A 94 -17.28 -19.52 4.37
CA TRP A 94 -18.65 -19.07 4.15
C TRP A 94 -19.07 -19.26 2.70
N LEU A 95 -18.26 -18.83 1.74
CA LEU A 95 -18.54 -18.97 0.31
C LEU A 95 -18.58 -20.40 -0.21
N LEU A 96 -17.97 -21.37 0.51
CA LEU A 96 -18.03 -22.79 0.15
C LEU A 96 -19.31 -23.49 0.64
N PHE A 97 -19.88 -23.04 1.76
CA PHE A 97 -20.96 -23.77 2.43
C PHE A 97 -22.28 -23.02 2.47
N PHE A 98 -22.27 -21.72 2.21
CA PHE A 98 -23.46 -20.87 2.30
C PHE A 98 -23.60 -19.99 1.05
N ASP A 99 -24.81 -19.53 0.78
CA ASP A 99 -25.08 -18.60 -0.29
C ASP A 99 -24.43 -17.23 -0.04
N PHE A 100 -24.13 -16.54 -1.13
CA PHE A 100 -23.56 -15.21 -1.08
C PHE A 100 -24.49 -14.20 -0.39
N SER A 101 -23.99 -13.49 0.58
CA SER A 101 -24.67 -12.40 1.26
C SER A 101 -23.93 -11.08 1.04
N TYR A 102 -24.53 -10.17 0.28
CA TYR A 102 -23.92 -8.86 0.02
C TYR A 102 -23.64 -8.06 1.30
N VAL A 103 -24.55 -8.11 2.29
CA VAL A 103 -24.37 -7.42 3.57
C VAL A 103 -23.22 -8.04 4.36
N GLY A 104 -23.17 -9.38 4.40
CA GLY A 104 -22.05 -10.10 5.03
C GLY A 104 -20.70 -9.79 4.38
N TYR A 105 -20.68 -9.78 3.03
CA TYR A 105 -19.50 -9.41 2.26
C TYR A 105 -19.04 -7.98 2.55
N LEU A 106 -19.97 -7.02 2.59
CA LEU A 106 -19.68 -5.62 2.91
C LEU A 106 -19.09 -5.47 4.32
N ALA A 107 -19.66 -6.15 5.30
CA ALA A 107 -19.18 -6.13 6.69
C ALA A 107 -17.77 -6.71 6.81
N VAL A 108 -17.51 -7.88 6.21
CA VAL A 108 -16.18 -8.49 6.22
C VAL A 108 -15.17 -7.63 5.47
N SER A 109 -15.54 -7.06 4.31
CA SER A 109 -14.67 -6.15 3.56
C SER A 109 -14.30 -4.90 4.36
N LEU A 110 -15.22 -4.35 5.13
CA LEU A 110 -14.95 -3.23 6.03
C LEU A 110 -13.98 -3.63 7.15
N LEU A 111 -14.17 -4.80 7.76
CA LEU A 111 -13.26 -5.30 8.80
C LEU A 111 -11.87 -5.57 8.24
N LEU A 112 -11.76 -6.18 7.06
CA LEU A 112 -10.47 -6.38 6.38
C LEU A 112 -9.78 -5.05 6.08
N ALA A 113 -10.52 -4.02 5.65
CA ALA A 113 -9.99 -2.68 5.42
C ALA A 113 -9.53 -2.01 6.74
N CYS A 114 -10.23 -2.22 7.84
CA CYS A 114 -9.80 -1.75 9.16
C CYS A 114 -8.48 -2.40 9.59
N LEU A 115 -8.37 -3.72 9.43
CA LEU A 115 -7.13 -4.44 9.74
C LEU A 115 -5.99 -3.99 8.82
N GLY A 116 -6.23 -3.86 7.51
CA GLY A 116 -5.24 -3.39 6.56
C GLY A 116 -4.73 -1.98 6.86
N ALA A 117 -5.62 -1.05 7.22
CA ALA A 117 -5.23 0.30 7.59
C ALA A 117 -4.40 0.34 8.90
N ALA A 118 -4.73 -0.52 9.87
CA ALA A 118 -3.97 -0.65 11.10
C ALA A 118 -2.60 -1.29 10.86
N ASP A 119 -2.54 -2.31 10.01
CA ASP A 119 -1.31 -2.99 9.62
C ASP A 119 -0.36 -2.06 8.87
N GLU A 120 -0.85 -1.31 7.90
CA GLU A 120 -0.05 -0.32 7.17
C GLU A 120 0.53 0.75 8.09
N LEU A 121 -0.24 1.23 9.09
CA LEU A 121 0.26 2.17 10.07
C LEU A 121 1.35 1.53 10.95
N ALA A 122 1.15 0.28 11.40
CA ALA A 122 2.15 -0.46 12.16
C ALA A 122 3.43 -0.68 11.35
N PHE A 123 3.30 -1.13 10.11
CA PHE A 123 4.41 -1.34 9.20
C PHE A 123 5.20 -0.06 8.97
N THR A 124 4.55 1.05 8.60
CA THR A 124 5.22 2.34 8.35
C THR A 124 5.91 2.88 9.58
N SER A 125 5.43 2.55 10.77
CA SER A 125 6.04 2.94 12.04
C SER A 125 7.27 2.10 12.42
N ILE A 126 7.29 0.81 12.05
CA ILE A 126 8.38 -0.13 12.37
C ILE A 126 9.48 -0.09 11.32
N TYR A 127 9.10 0.07 10.06
CA TYR A 127 10.00 -0.10 8.92
C TYR A 127 11.28 0.76 9.02
N PRO A 128 11.22 2.06 9.39
CA PRO A 128 12.43 2.87 9.58
C PRO A 128 13.38 2.32 10.65
N GLU A 129 12.85 1.75 11.73
CA GLU A 129 13.65 1.19 12.84
C GLU A 129 14.41 -0.09 12.44
N LEU A 130 13.95 -0.78 11.39
CA LEU A 130 14.56 -1.99 10.86
C LEU A 130 15.66 -1.72 9.83
N ILE A 131 15.75 -0.48 9.35
CA ILE A 131 16.79 -0.05 8.40
C ILE A 131 18.01 0.44 9.18
N PRO A 132 19.21 -0.11 8.94
CA PRO A 132 20.43 0.38 9.57
C PRO A 132 20.75 1.83 9.17
N GLU A 133 21.24 2.62 10.12
CA GLU A 133 21.67 4.01 9.88
C GLU A 133 22.60 4.13 8.67
N GLY A 134 22.31 5.04 7.76
CA GLY A 134 23.06 5.26 6.52
C GLY A 134 22.65 4.33 5.36
N ALA A 135 21.66 3.45 5.55
CA ALA A 135 21.10 2.60 4.49
C ALA A 135 19.63 2.95 4.14
N GLU A 136 19.12 4.10 4.62
CA GLU A 136 17.70 4.49 4.52
C GLU A 136 17.23 4.50 3.07
N GLN A 137 17.99 5.15 2.19
CA GLN A 137 17.64 5.20 0.76
C GLN A 137 17.49 3.82 0.14
N LYS A 138 18.41 2.88 0.48
CA LYS A 138 18.34 1.51 -0.03
C LYS A 138 17.16 0.74 0.55
N GLY A 139 16.87 0.92 1.83
CA GLY A 139 15.73 0.31 2.50
C GLY A 139 14.42 0.73 1.84
N TYR A 140 14.18 2.02 1.69
CA TYR A 140 12.98 2.53 1.03
C TYR A 140 12.89 2.18 -0.46
N ALA A 141 14.04 2.07 -1.17
CA ALA A 141 14.04 1.59 -2.55
C ALA A 141 13.56 0.14 -2.66
N VAL A 142 13.94 -0.74 -1.70
CA VAL A 142 13.45 -2.12 -1.64
C VAL A 142 11.94 -2.14 -1.39
N SER A 143 11.44 -1.39 -0.41
CA SER A 143 9.99 -1.32 -0.12
C SER A 143 9.20 -0.81 -1.31
N SER A 144 9.63 0.27 -1.96
CA SER A 144 8.92 0.86 -3.09
C SER A 144 8.89 -0.02 -4.35
N MET A 145 9.85 -0.95 -4.48
CA MET A 145 9.91 -1.91 -5.58
C MET A 145 9.01 -3.12 -5.34
N LEU A 146 8.75 -3.47 -4.08
CA LEU A 146 8.11 -4.73 -3.71
C LEU A 146 6.72 -4.88 -4.36
N TYR A 147 5.82 -3.93 -4.08
CA TYR A 147 4.45 -3.97 -4.59
C TYR A 147 4.37 -3.93 -6.13
N PRO A 148 5.06 -3.02 -6.85
CA PRO A 148 5.02 -3.00 -8.30
C PRO A 148 5.49 -4.31 -8.95
N VAL A 149 6.59 -4.88 -8.47
CA VAL A 149 7.12 -6.15 -9.01
C VAL A 149 6.14 -7.29 -8.78
N LEU A 150 5.64 -7.43 -7.55
CA LEU A 150 4.70 -8.49 -7.22
C LEU A 150 3.37 -8.32 -7.97
N LYS A 151 2.90 -7.10 -8.17
CA LYS A 151 1.66 -6.82 -8.91
C LYS A 151 1.75 -7.23 -10.37
N VAL A 152 2.85 -6.93 -11.05
CA VAL A 152 3.05 -7.33 -12.46
C VAL A 152 3.00 -8.85 -12.62
N ILE A 153 3.58 -9.59 -11.66
CA ILE A 153 3.62 -11.05 -11.71
C ILE A 153 2.27 -11.64 -11.25
N MET A 154 1.73 -11.14 -10.16
CA MET A 154 0.59 -11.75 -9.48
C MET A 154 -0.75 -11.44 -10.14
N THR A 155 -0.92 -10.30 -10.81
CA THR A 155 -2.20 -9.95 -11.45
C THR A 155 -2.63 -10.96 -12.51
N PRO A 156 -1.79 -11.35 -13.52
CA PRO A 156 -2.17 -12.38 -14.47
C PRO A 156 -2.34 -13.75 -13.82
N LEU A 157 -1.51 -14.07 -12.81
CA LEU A 157 -1.64 -15.32 -12.07
C LEU A 157 -2.96 -15.37 -11.27
N ALA A 158 -3.37 -14.27 -10.66
CA ALA A 158 -4.63 -14.16 -9.92
C ALA A 158 -5.85 -14.39 -10.83
N ALA A 159 -5.80 -13.92 -12.09
CA ALA A 159 -6.86 -14.19 -13.06
C ALA A 159 -6.98 -15.70 -13.36
N VAL A 160 -5.86 -16.37 -13.62
CA VAL A 160 -5.84 -17.84 -13.84
C VAL A 160 -6.32 -18.59 -12.60
N LEU A 161 -5.89 -18.17 -11.42
CA LEU A 161 -6.33 -18.78 -10.16
C LEU A 161 -7.83 -18.57 -9.93
N LEU A 162 -8.38 -17.41 -10.29
CA LEU A 162 -9.80 -17.14 -10.19
C LEU A 162 -10.62 -18.08 -11.09
N ASP A 163 -10.21 -18.23 -12.33
CA ASP A 163 -10.88 -19.09 -13.30
C ASP A 163 -10.78 -20.59 -12.94
N THR A 164 -9.70 -21.01 -12.28
CA THR A 164 -9.46 -22.43 -11.98
C THR A 164 -9.92 -22.86 -10.60
N LEU A 165 -9.72 -22.04 -9.59
CA LEU A 165 -9.99 -22.37 -8.18
C LEU A 165 -11.26 -21.68 -7.65
N GLY A 166 -11.62 -20.53 -8.20
CA GLY A 166 -12.69 -19.68 -7.70
C GLY A 166 -12.31 -18.86 -6.47
N VAL A 167 -13.18 -17.91 -6.13
CA VAL A 167 -12.93 -16.90 -5.09
C VAL A 167 -12.67 -17.53 -3.71
N ALA A 168 -13.47 -18.51 -3.31
CA ALA A 168 -13.39 -19.12 -1.98
C ALA A 168 -11.99 -19.70 -1.68
N TRP A 169 -11.43 -20.44 -2.62
CA TRP A 169 -10.10 -21.05 -2.47
C TRP A 169 -8.97 -20.03 -2.50
N ILE A 170 -9.12 -18.95 -3.27
CA ILE A 170 -8.16 -17.84 -3.26
C ILE A 170 -8.13 -17.18 -1.89
N LEU A 171 -9.28 -16.94 -1.25
CA LEU A 171 -9.34 -16.35 0.09
C LEU A 171 -8.75 -17.29 1.16
N ILE A 172 -8.98 -18.60 1.07
CA ILE A 172 -8.36 -19.59 1.95
C ILE A 172 -6.84 -19.61 1.74
N ALA A 173 -6.36 -19.57 0.50
CA ALA A 173 -4.93 -19.49 0.21
C ALA A 173 -4.31 -18.19 0.75
N GLN A 174 -4.98 -17.05 0.57
CA GLN A 174 -4.58 -15.76 1.13
C GLN A 174 -4.52 -15.81 2.66
N SER A 175 -5.51 -16.45 3.31
CA SER A 175 -5.48 -16.69 4.76
C SER A 175 -4.22 -17.42 5.19
N GLY A 176 -3.83 -18.47 4.47
CA GLY A 176 -2.59 -19.20 4.71
C GLY A 176 -1.34 -18.33 4.56
N LEU A 177 -1.32 -17.45 3.54
CA LEU A 177 -0.22 -16.50 3.33
C LEU A 177 -0.17 -15.44 4.44
N SER A 178 -1.31 -14.88 4.88
CA SER A 178 -1.36 -13.95 6.02
C SER A 178 -0.86 -14.61 7.32
N LEU A 179 -1.22 -15.87 7.56
CA LEU A 179 -0.70 -16.62 8.70
C LEU A 179 0.81 -16.83 8.59
N ALA A 180 1.32 -17.14 7.40
CA ALA A 180 2.76 -17.28 7.18
C ALA A 180 3.51 -15.95 7.37
N ALA A 181 2.90 -14.81 6.97
CA ALA A 181 3.43 -13.48 7.25
C ALA A 181 3.49 -13.22 8.76
N ALA A 182 2.39 -13.44 9.50
CA ALA A 182 2.33 -13.31 10.96
C ALA A 182 3.41 -14.15 11.67
N VAL A 183 3.58 -15.41 11.26
CA VAL A 183 4.63 -16.29 11.80
C VAL A 183 6.02 -15.71 11.50
N THR A 184 6.26 -15.23 10.27
CA THR A 184 7.55 -14.64 9.88
C THR A 184 7.85 -13.39 10.71
N GLU A 185 6.88 -12.52 10.92
CA GLU A 185 6.98 -11.30 11.72
C GLU A 185 7.24 -11.59 13.19
N SER A 186 6.69 -12.70 13.71
CA SER A 186 6.91 -13.11 15.09
C SER A 186 8.39 -13.34 15.43
N PHE A 187 9.23 -13.64 14.44
CA PHE A 187 10.69 -13.80 14.59
C PHE A 187 11.49 -12.49 14.53
N ILE A 188 10.86 -11.35 14.20
CA ILE A 188 11.50 -10.03 14.25
C ILE A 188 11.81 -9.70 15.71
N ARG A 189 13.02 -9.21 15.96
CA ARG A 189 13.48 -8.81 17.30
C ARG A 189 13.57 -7.30 17.35
N LEU A 190 12.65 -6.68 18.07
CA LEU A 190 12.64 -5.24 18.37
C LEU A 190 12.73 -5.08 19.88
N ASP A 191 13.50 -4.10 20.32
CA ASP A 191 13.55 -3.71 21.73
C ASP A 191 12.49 -2.65 21.98
N GLU A 192 11.30 -3.12 22.36
CA GLU A 192 10.15 -2.27 22.67
C GLU A 192 9.83 -2.26 24.18
N THR A 193 10.84 -2.53 25.00
CA THR A 193 10.68 -2.71 26.45
C THR A 193 10.10 -1.47 27.13
N GLU A 194 10.48 -0.28 26.70
CA GLU A 194 9.98 0.99 27.25
C GLU A 194 8.49 1.23 26.98
N ARG A 195 7.93 0.67 25.90
CA ARG A 195 6.51 0.86 25.54
C ARG A 195 5.57 0.03 26.41
N LYS A 196 6.02 -1.12 26.91
CA LYS A 196 5.22 -2.02 27.75
C LYS A 196 4.88 -1.43 29.13
N HIS A 197 5.58 -0.40 29.57
CA HIS A 197 5.51 0.16 30.93
C HIS A 197 4.75 1.50 30.99
N ARG A 198 4.09 1.92 29.91
CA ARG A 198 3.30 3.15 29.93
C ARG A 198 1.98 2.97 30.67
N ALA A 199 1.58 4.02 31.39
CA ALA A 199 0.37 4.05 32.21
C ALA A 199 -0.92 3.73 31.42
N PRO A 200 -2.01 3.26 32.09
CA PRO A 200 -3.29 3.02 31.45
C PRO A 200 -3.77 4.24 30.67
N TYR A 201 -4.23 3.98 29.44
CA TYR A 201 -4.60 5.04 28.51
C TYR A 201 -6.06 5.43 28.69
N SER A 202 -6.31 6.71 28.95
CA SER A 202 -7.66 7.26 29.10
C SER A 202 -8.11 7.96 27.80
N LEU A 203 -9.41 8.05 27.59
CA LEU A 203 -9.99 8.81 26.48
C LEU A 203 -9.53 10.28 26.46
N ARG A 204 -9.34 10.86 27.65
CA ARG A 204 -8.84 12.22 27.79
C ARG A 204 -7.41 12.36 27.31
N ALA A 205 -6.54 11.42 27.68
CA ALA A 205 -5.16 11.39 27.19
C ALA A 205 -5.10 11.24 25.67
N TRP A 206 -5.99 10.44 25.07
CA TRP A 206 -6.11 10.29 23.63
C TRP A 206 -6.48 11.60 22.93
N ILE A 207 -7.46 12.34 23.45
CA ILE A 207 -7.84 13.66 22.91
C ILE A 207 -6.67 14.65 23.03
N ASP A 208 -5.96 14.63 24.15
CA ASP A 208 -4.82 15.51 24.40
C ASP A 208 -3.67 15.19 23.44
N ASP A 209 -3.35 13.92 23.19
CA ASP A 209 -2.32 13.49 22.23
C ASP A 209 -2.66 13.94 20.79
N ILE A 210 -3.91 13.78 20.36
CA ILE A 210 -4.35 14.28 19.03
C ILE A 210 -4.25 15.81 18.96
N ARG A 211 -4.65 16.49 20.02
CA ARG A 211 -4.57 17.96 20.08
C ARG A 211 -3.13 18.44 20.01
N GLU A 212 -2.23 17.77 20.70
CA GLU A 212 -0.79 18.08 20.67
C GLU A 212 -0.21 17.88 19.27
N ALA A 213 -0.53 16.75 18.60
CA ALA A 213 -0.10 16.47 17.23
C ALA A 213 -0.60 17.56 16.25
N VAL A 214 -1.87 17.98 16.37
CA VAL A 214 -2.43 19.04 15.53
C VAL A 214 -1.77 20.40 15.84
N GLN A 215 -1.48 20.68 17.09
CA GLN A 215 -0.79 21.92 17.48
C GLN A 215 0.66 21.93 16.98
N TYR A 216 1.36 20.82 17.06
CA TYR A 216 2.69 20.65 16.51
C TYR A 216 2.71 20.92 15.00
N LEU A 217 1.80 20.28 14.27
CA LEU A 217 1.66 20.49 12.81
C LEU A 217 1.35 21.96 12.46
N LYS A 218 0.55 22.65 13.27
CA LYS A 218 0.25 24.09 13.07
C LYS A 218 1.47 24.98 13.28
N LYS A 219 2.36 24.62 14.21
CA LYS A 219 3.58 25.40 14.52
C LYS A 219 4.69 25.18 13.49
N GLU A 220 4.84 23.95 13.00
CA GLU A 220 5.88 23.55 12.08
C GLU A 220 5.52 23.90 10.62
N ARG A 221 5.92 25.09 10.17
CA ARG A 221 5.60 25.59 8.81
C ARG A 221 6.11 24.68 7.71
N GLY A 222 7.35 24.17 7.85
CA GLY A 222 7.95 23.28 6.85
C GLY A 222 7.15 21.99 6.69
N LEU A 223 6.83 21.33 7.80
CA LEU A 223 6.05 20.09 7.82
C LEU A 223 4.64 20.30 7.24
N ARG A 224 3.98 21.38 7.65
CA ARG A 224 2.65 21.73 7.11
C ARG A 224 2.68 21.98 5.60
N SER A 225 3.72 22.65 5.08
CA SER A 225 3.89 22.88 3.65
C SER A 225 4.08 21.57 2.89
N ILE A 226 4.92 20.66 3.39
CA ILE A 226 5.16 19.34 2.80
C ILE A 226 3.88 18.53 2.80
N TYR A 227 3.17 18.42 3.92
CA TYR A 227 1.91 17.66 3.97
C TYR A 227 0.82 18.28 3.10
N GLY A 228 0.72 19.61 3.05
CA GLY A 228 -0.20 20.30 2.16
C GLY A 228 0.10 20.00 0.68
N TYR A 229 1.36 20.07 0.29
CA TYR A 229 1.81 19.70 -1.05
C TYR A 229 1.49 18.24 -1.38
N MET A 230 1.84 17.30 -0.49
CA MET A 230 1.57 15.88 -0.69
C MET A 230 0.07 15.56 -0.74
N ALA A 231 -0.76 16.24 0.06
CA ALA A 231 -2.20 16.06 0.03
C ALA A 231 -2.80 16.48 -1.32
N VAL A 232 -2.34 17.60 -1.87
CA VAL A 232 -2.80 18.07 -3.18
C VAL A 232 -2.33 17.16 -4.30
N THR A 233 -1.04 16.82 -4.35
CA THR A 233 -0.47 16.00 -5.43
C THR A 233 -0.99 14.58 -5.42
N ASN A 234 -1.05 13.92 -4.26
CA ASN A 234 -1.61 12.57 -4.15
C ASN A 234 -3.13 12.57 -4.43
N GLY A 235 -3.87 13.57 -3.91
CA GLY A 235 -5.30 13.68 -4.17
C GLY A 235 -5.62 13.89 -5.66
N LEU A 236 -4.82 14.67 -6.37
CA LEU A 236 -4.94 14.85 -7.82
C LEU A 236 -4.58 13.57 -8.58
N ALA A 237 -3.51 12.87 -8.19
CA ALA A 237 -3.09 11.62 -8.82
C ALA A 237 -4.14 10.51 -8.64
N ASP A 238 -4.69 10.36 -7.44
CA ASP A 238 -5.75 9.39 -7.14
C ASP A 238 -7.05 9.74 -7.88
N GLY A 239 -7.40 11.03 -7.94
CA GLY A 239 -8.55 11.53 -8.71
C GLY A 239 -8.41 11.36 -10.21
N PHE A 240 -7.17 11.40 -10.74
CA PHE A 240 -6.90 11.23 -12.16
C PHE A 240 -7.04 9.77 -12.62
N SER A 241 -6.81 8.81 -11.75
CA SER A 241 -6.89 7.38 -12.07
C SER A 241 -8.26 6.94 -12.64
N PRO A 242 -9.42 7.27 -12.03
CA PRO A 242 -10.74 6.96 -12.60
C PRO A 242 -10.98 7.67 -13.94
N VAL A 243 -10.46 8.89 -14.13
CA VAL A 243 -10.57 9.63 -15.39
C VAL A 243 -9.82 8.92 -16.51
N LEU A 244 -8.63 8.37 -16.23
CA LEU A 244 -7.90 7.56 -17.19
C LEU A 244 -8.66 6.29 -17.57
N VAL A 245 -9.25 5.60 -16.62
CA VAL A 245 -10.07 4.41 -16.90
C VAL A 245 -11.24 4.76 -17.79
N ALA A 246 -11.97 5.85 -17.48
CA ALA A 246 -13.06 6.34 -18.30
C ALA A 246 -12.60 6.71 -19.71
N PHE A 247 -11.48 7.42 -19.85
CA PHE A 247 -10.89 7.79 -21.13
C PHE A 247 -10.61 6.56 -21.99
N PHE A 248 -9.91 5.54 -21.46
CA PHE A 248 -9.60 4.32 -22.22
C PHE A 248 -10.83 3.48 -22.57
N ARG A 249 -11.95 3.66 -21.87
CA ARG A 249 -13.21 2.97 -22.17
C ARG A 249 -14.11 3.70 -23.15
N THR A 250 -14.09 5.02 -23.16
CA THR A 250 -15.05 5.85 -23.92
C THR A 250 -14.48 6.52 -25.14
N PHE A 251 -13.16 6.77 -25.16
CA PHE A 251 -12.54 7.48 -26.28
C PHE A 251 -12.34 6.55 -27.48
N PRO A 252 -12.73 6.96 -28.71
CA PRO A 252 -12.60 6.14 -29.90
C PRO A 252 -11.18 5.66 -30.16
N GLY A 253 -11.00 4.37 -30.45
CA GLY A 253 -9.70 3.76 -30.74
C GLY A 253 -8.92 3.28 -29.53
N PHE A 254 -9.41 3.50 -28.30
CA PHE A 254 -8.82 2.97 -27.08
C PHE A 254 -9.59 1.76 -26.54
N THR A 255 -8.88 0.89 -25.82
CA THR A 255 -9.45 -0.37 -25.27
C THR A 255 -8.99 -0.60 -23.84
N ALA A 256 -9.72 -1.47 -23.11
CA ALA A 256 -9.31 -1.91 -21.78
C ALA A 256 -7.95 -2.63 -21.79
N ALA A 257 -7.61 -3.37 -22.86
CA ALA A 257 -6.30 -4.00 -23.03
C ALA A 257 -5.18 -2.95 -23.13
N MET A 258 -5.42 -1.85 -23.83
CA MET A 258 -4.48 -0.72 -23.89
C MET A 258 -4.25 -0.07 -22.52
N TYR A 259 -5.30 0.07 -21.70
CA TYR A 259 -5.17 0.54 -20.33
C TYR A 259 -4.34 -0.43 -19.46
N SER A 260 -4.55 -1.73 -19.64
CA SER A 260 -3.76 -2.73 -18.92
C SER A 260 -2.29 -2.66 -19.28
N ALA A 261 -1.95 -2.56 -20.58
CA ALA A 261 -0.57 -2.38 -21.04
C ALA A 261 0.06 -1.07 -20.48
N PHE A 262 -0.71 0.02 -20.48
CA PHE A 262 -0.32 1.31 -19.89
C PHE A 262 0.05 1.17 -18.40
N SER A 263 -0.78 0.47 -17.62
CA SER A 263 -0.51 0.20 -16.20
C SER A 263 0.72 -0.68 -15.97
N VAL A 264 0.90 -1.72 -16.79
CA VAL A 264 2.08 -2.61 -16.72
C VAL A 264 3.37 -1.82 -16.99
N VAL A 265 3.37 -0.94 -18.00
CA VAL A 265 4.54 -0.10 -18.32
C VAL A 265 4.88 0.85 -17.17
N GLU A 266 3.86 1.44 -16.50
CA GLU A 266 4.08 2.26 -15.31
C GLU A 266 4.77 1.48 -14.19
N PHE A 267 4.23 0.30 -13.83
CA PHE A 267 4.81 -0.52 -12.77
C PHE A 267 6.20 -1.04 -13.11
N ALA A 268 6.45 -1.37 -14.38
CA ALA A 268 7.79 -1.72 -14.85
C ALA A 268 8.76 -0.53 -14.68
N GLY A 269 8.35 0.67 -15.07
CA GLY A 269 9.11 1.90 -14.86
C GLY A 269 9.44 2.12 -13.39
N ARG A 270 8.46 2.00 -12.49
CA ARG A 270 8.66 2.10 -11.03
C ARG A 270 9.67 1.08 -10.51
N SER A 271 9.57 -0.15 -10.98
CA SER A 271 10.49 -1.22 -10.57
C SER A 271 11.94 -0.91 -10.96
N VAL A 272 12.14 -0.47 -12.22
CA VAL A 272 13.46 -0.06 -12.73
C VAL A 272 14.00 1.15 -11.97
N GLY A 273 13.17 2.17 -11.73
CA GLY A 273 13.55 3.35 -10.99
C GLY A 273 13.97 3.03 -9.55
N SER A 274 13.21 2.21 -8.85
CA SER A 274 13.54 1.76 -7.49
C SER A 274 14.81 0.91 -7.45
N ALA A 275 15.02 0.03 -8.42
CA ALA A 275 16.25 -0.75 -8.54
C ALA A 275 17.49 0.13 -8.78
N LEU A 276 17.33 1.20 -9.56
CA LEU A 276 18.41 2.17 -9.79
C LEU A 276 18.74 2.95 -8.50
N GLN A 277 17.72 3.37 -7.75
CA GLN A 277 17.90 4.06 -6.46
C GLN A 277 18.58 3.20 -5.41
N TYR A 278 18.39 1.89 -5.46
CA TYR A 278 19.12 0.96 -4.61
C TYR A 278 20.64 1.01 -4.86
N ARG A 279 21.06 1.28 -6.09
CA ARG A 279 22.47 1.32 -6.51
C ARG A 279 23.10 2.72 -6.40
N ILE A 280 22.30 3.76 -6.67
CA ILE A 280 22.79 5.15 -6.72
C ILE A 280 22.46 5.85 -5.40
N SER A 281 23.46 6.37 -4.71
CA SER A 281 23.27 7.19 -3.52
C SER A 281 23.28 8.68 -3.89
N ILE A 282 22.21 9.40 -3.52
CA ILE A 282 22.14 10.85 -3.68
C ILE A 282 22.61 11.51 -2.38
N PRO A 283 23.59 12.46 -2.45
CA PRO A 283 24.03 13.20 -1.27
C PRO A 283 22.87 13.89 -0.56
N GLY A 284 22.84 13.84 0.78
CA GLY A 284 21.72 14.34 1.59
C GLY A 284 21.37 15.80 1.30
N GLU A 285 22.38 16.66 1.13
CA GLU A 285 22.20 18.09 0.82
C GLU A 285 21.45 18.36 -0.50
N LYS A 286 21.54 17.45 -1.47
CA LYS A 286 20.93 17.59 -2.80
C LYS A 286 19.60 16.84 -2.93
N ARG A 287 19.23 16.01 -1.95
CA ARG A 287 18.02 15.15 -2.03
C ARG A 287 16.75 15.96 -2.24
N TYR A 288 16.52 16.97 -1.42
CA TYR A 288 15.28 17.77 -1.51
C TYR A 288 15.14 18.49 -2.86
N GLY A 289 16.18 19.18 -3.31
CA GLY A 289 16.17 19.88 -4.58
C GLY A 289 15.98 18.94 -5.78
N PHE A 290 16.68 17.80 -5.76
CA PHE A 290 16.56 16.79 -6.81
C PHE A 290 15.12 16.18 -6.84
N THR A 291 14.59 15.81 -5.70
CA THR A 291 13.26 15.21 -5.62
C THR A 291 12.19 16.20 -6.01
N PHE A 292 12.28 17.46 -5.57
CA PHE A 292 11.36 18.52 -5.99
C PHE A 292 11.36 18.72 -7.51
N PHE A 293 12.54 18.80 -8.13
CA PHE A 293 12.67 18.94 -9.59
C PHE A 293 12.06 17.74 -10.33
N VAL A 294 12.34 16.51 -9.87
CA VAL A 294 11.80 15.29 -10.46
C VAL A 294 10.27 15.26 -10.37
N TYR A 295 9.70 15.69 -9.24
CA TYR A 295 8.25 15.76 -9.08
C TYR A 295 7.61 16.78 -10.02
N GLN A 296 8.17 17.97 -10.15
CA GLN A 296 7.65 18.99 -11.07
C GLN A 296 7.69 18.50 -12.53
N PHE A 297 8.76 17.81 -12.90
CA PHE A 297 8.89 17.23 -14.23
C PHE A 297 7.89 16.10 -14.47
N TYR A 298 7.71 15.23 -13.47
CA TYR A 298 6.73 14.16 -13.49
C TYR A 298 5.30 14.70 -13.68
N GLU A 299 4.89 15.68 -12.89
CA GLU A 299 3.57 16.30 -12.97
C GLU A 299 3.33 16.98 -14.33
N ALA A 300 4.34 17.68 -14.85
CA ALA A 300 4.26 18.28 -16.18
C ALA A 300 4.07 17.25 -17.30
N MET A 301 4.74 16.10 -17.20
CA MET A 301 4.57 14.99 -18.14
C MET A 301 3.18 14.35 -18.03
N ASP A 302 2.64 14.19 -16.84
CA ASP A 302 1.28 13.65 -16.64
C ASP A 302 0.20 14.60 -17.20
N MET A 303 0.38 15.91 -17.10
CA MET A 303 -0.54 16.88 -17.69
C MET A 303 -0.62 16.78 -19.22
N CYS A 304 0.47 16.43 -19.88
CA CYS A 304 0.50 16.30 -21.33
C CYS A 304 -0.01 14.94 -21.84
N LEU A 305 -0.27 13.98 -20.93
CA LEU A 305 -0.52 12.58 -21.27
C LEU A 305 -1.66 12.38 -22.26
N LEU A 306 -2.81 13.02 -22.03
CA LEU A 306 -4.02 12.79 -22.82
C LEU A 306 -3.96 13.40 -24.24
N TRP A 307 -2.95 14.21 -24.54
CA TRP A 307 -2.73 14.80 -25.86
C TRP A 307 -1.77 13.99 -26.74
N LEU A 308 -1.18 12.94 -26.16
CA LEU A 308 -0.20 12.12 -26.86
C LEU A 308 -0.88 10.96 -27.60
N PRO A 309 -0.37 10.52 -28.74
CA PRO A 309 -0.79 9.26 -29.35
C PRO A 309 -0.36 8.08 -28.45
N TYR A 310 -1.11 6.98 -28.49
CA TYR A 310 -0.95 5.86 -27.57
C TYR A 310 0.50 5.34 -27.40
N PRO A 311 1.33 5.17 -28.45
CA PRO A 311 2.71 4.73 -28.23
C PRO A 311 3.53 5.72 -27.38
N LEU A 312 3.32 7.02 -27.57
CA LEU A 312 3.97 8.04 -26.76
C LEU A 312 3.40 8.12 -25.34
N MET A 313 2.10 7.83 -25.15
CA MET A 313 1.52 7.66 -23.82
C MET A 313 2.20 6.56 -23.04
N LEU A 314 2.53 5.41 -23.67
CA LEU A 314 3.26 4.32 -23.02
C LEU A 314 4.67 4.75 -22.61
N VAL A 315 5.40 5.43 -23.50
CA VAL A 315 6.74 5.94 -23.18
C VAL A 315 6.67 6.94 -22.02
N ASN A 316 5.75 7.91 -22.11
CA ASN A 316 5.52 8.88 -21.05
C ASN A 316 5.23 8.18 -19.71
N ARG A 317 4.32 7.21 -19.70
CA ARG A 317 3.95 6.50 -18.48
C ARG A 317 5.08 5.65 -17.89
N GLY A 318 5.90 5.06 -18.73
CA GLY A 318 7.13 4.37 -18.31
C GLY A 318 8.12 5.32 -17.62
N ILE A 319 8.33 6.49 -18.19
CA ILE A 319 9.19 7.54 -17.61
C ILE A 319 8.56 8.07 -16.32
N CYS A 320 7.27 8.34 -16.27
CA CYS A 320 6.55 8.77 -15.08
C CYS A 320 6.65 7.71 -13.97
N GLY A 321 6.48 6.43 -14.28
CA GLY A 321 6.69 5.33 -13.34
C GLY A 321 8.12 5.32 -12.78
N PHE A 322 9.12 5.44 -13.65
CA PHE A 322 10.53 5.51 -13.27
C PHE A 322 10.83 6.71 -12.36
N LEU A 323 10.32 7.88 -12.68
CA LEU A 323 10.51 9.10 -11.89
C LEU A 323 9.72 9.05 -10.57
N GLY A 324 8.52 8.49 -10.57
CA GLY A 324 7.66 8.36 -9.38
C GLY A 324 8.26 7.50 -8.28
N SER A 325 9.21 6.60 -8.60
CA SER A 325 9.95 5.84 -7.60
C SER A 325 10.82 6.74 -6.70
N ASN A 326 11.17 7.96 -7.14
CA ASN A 326 11.96 8.92 -6.35
C ASN A 326 11.23 9.42 -5.10
N SER A 327 9.91 9.20 -4.99
CA SER A 327 9.16 9.48 -3.76
C SER A 327 9.74 8.77 -2.53
N ALA A 328 10.38 7.62 -2.73
CA ALA A 328 11.05 6.88 -1.67
C ALA A 328 12.25 7.63 -1.05
N ILE A 329 12.79 8.63 -1.74
CA ILE A 329 13.93 9.43 -1.25
C ILE A 329 13.49 10.49 -0.24
N MET A 330 12.23 10.95 -0.33
CA MET A 330 11.68 11.97 0.58
C MET A 330 11.15 11.40 1.91
N ARG A 331 10.97 10.10 1.98
CA ARG A 331 10.60 9.40 3.21
C ARG A 331 11.85 9.06 3.99
#